data_9f7971f4fc380d3d0bd42aa9a5106287
#
_entry.id   9f7971f4fc380d3d0bd42aa9a5106287
#
_cell.length_a   1.000
_cell.length_b   1.000
_cell.length_c   1.000
_cell.angle_alpha   90.00
_cell.angle_beta   90.00
_cell.angle_gamma   90.00
#
_symmetry.space_group_name_H-M   'P 1'
#
loop_
_entity.id
_entity.type
_entity.pdbx_description
1 polymer ?
#
loop_
_entity_poly.entity_id
_entity_poly.type
_entity_poly.pdbx_seq_one_letter_code
_entity_poly.pdbx_strand_id
1 'polypeptide(L)'
;ATDVIQWQNQLLSMRDENGMPYAQTYLRTIQNQLSAIFNHACRFYGLTANPSKQAGKMGKAKGKEMLFWTKEEYLQFSEVMKDKPVSYYAFEVLYWTGIREGELLALERGDFNIPDRKLTINKSYQHLQGKDYITSPKTEKSNRVIELPEFLCREMEDYFGMLYKCDEHTRLFTFSKSYLHHEMDRGAKAAGVKRI
;
A
#
# COMPACT_ATOMS: atom_id res chain seq x y z
N ALA A 1 12.22 17.42 29.89
CA ALA A 1 11.81 18.06 28.63
C ALA A 1 13.02 18.52 27.80
N THR A 2 14.04 19.12 28.43
CA THR A 2 15.24 19.66 27.75
C THR A 2 15.95 18.61 26.87
N ASP A 3 16.18 17.41 27.40
CA ASP A 3 16.83 16.32 26.65
C ASP A 3 16.01 15.92 25.40
N VAL A 4 14.68 15.94 25.53
CA VAL A 4 13.79 15.66 24.39
C VAL A 4 13.90 16.75 23.33
N ILE A 5 14.00 18.01 23.72
CA ILE A 5 14.19 19.14 22.78
C ILE A 5 15.55 19.03 22.07
N GLN A 6 16.62 18.70 22.82
CA GLN A 6 17.94 18.49 22.21
C GLN A 6 17.91 17.34 21.20
N TRP A 7 17.29 16.21 21.55
CA TRP A 7 17.11 15.08 20.66
C TRP A 7 16.28 15.43 19.41
N GLN A 8 15.19 16.19 19.56
CA GLN A 8 14.40 16.69 18.43
C GLN A 8 15.26 17.54 17.48
N ASN A 9 16.07 18.46 18.04
CA ASN A 9 16.96 19.31 17.26
C ASN A 9 18.02 18.50 16.50
N GLN A 10 18.59 17.45 17.13
CA GLN A 10 19.50 16.53 16.45
C GLN A 10 18.82 15.84 15.27
N LEU A 11 17.63 15.26 15.45
CA LEU A 11 16.90 14.62 14.37
C LEU A 11 16.54 15.58 13.21
N LEU A 12 16.18 16.82 13.54
CA LEU A 12 15.87 17.84 12.54
C LEU A 12 17.12 18.28 11.74
N SER A 13 18.31 18.18 12.33
CA SER A 13 19.57 18.49 11.66
C SER A 13 20.12 17.34 10.83
N MET A 14 19.68 16.09 11.08
CA MET A 14 20.15 14.92 10.34
C MET A 14 19.79 14.99 8.85
N ARG A 15 20.66 14.42 8.04
CA ARG A 15 20.49 14.29 6.58
C ARG A 15 20.73 12.84 6.19
N ASP A 16 20.05 12.39 5.16
CA ASP A 16 20.29 11.07 4.57
C ASP A 16 21.56 11.06 3.69
N GLU A 17 21.85 9.93 3.06
CA GLU A 17 23.00 9.74 2.16
C GLU A 17 23.00 10.70 0.97
N ASN A 18 21.84 11.26 0.61
CA ASN A 18 21.66 12.24 -0.45
C ASN A 18 21.65 13.69 0.05
N GLY A 19 21.95 13.93 1.33
CA GLY A 19 21.93 15.25 1.94
C GLY A 19 20.53 15.81 2.22
N MET A 20 19.47 14.99 2.11
CA MET A 20 18.08 15.41 2.29
C MET A 20 17.64 15.27 3.75
N PRO A 21 16.83 16.23 4.28
CA PRO A 21 16.27 16.09 5.63
C PRO A 21 15.21 14.99 5.67
N TYR A 22 15.02 14.38 6.84
CA TYR A 22 13.93 13.45 7.06
C TYR A 22 12.56 14.04 6.73
N ALA A 23 11.69 13.22 6.14
CA ALA A 23 10.32 13.63 5.82
C ALA A 23 9.56 14.05 7.09
N GLN A 24 8.77 15.12 6.99
CA GLN A 24 8.03 15.68 8.13
C GLN A 24 7.06 14.66 8.76
N THR A 25 6.47 13.78 7.96
CA THR A 25 5.60 12.70 8.42
C THR A 25 6.38 11.61 9.17
N TYR A 26 7.61 11.32 8.75
CA TYR A 26 8.50 10.38 9.45
C TYR A 26 8.90 10.92 10.82
N LEU A 27 9.36 12.20 10.90
CA LEU A 27 9.67 12.87 12.15
C LEU A 27 8.45 12.87 13.10
N ARG A 28 7.26 13.09 12.56
CA ARG A 28 6.01 12.99 13.32
C ARG A 28 5.75 11.60 13.88
N THR A 29 6.03 10.57 13.10
CA THR A 29 5.87 9.16 13.52
C THR A 29 6.82 8.84 14.68
N ILE A 30 8.09 9.23 14.57
CA ILE A 30 9.08 9.05 15.65
C ILE A 30 8.62 9.77 16.93
N GLN A 31 8.17 11.02 16.82
CA GLN A 31 7.63 11.78 17.94
C GLN A 31 6.44 11.10 18.62
N ASN A 32 5.53 10.53 17.84
CA ASN A 32 4.37 9.81 18.36
C ASN A 32 4.78 8.55 19.13
N GLN A 33 5.77 7.80 18.62
CA GLN A 33 6.31 6.61 19.32
C GLN A 33 6.98 6.99 20.64
N LEU A 34 7.82 8.02 20.65
CA LEU A 34 8.42 8.52 21.89
C LEU A 34 7.36 8.96 22.90
N SER A 35 6.33 9.68 22.45
CA SER A 35 5.24 10.11 23.32
C SER A 35 4.44 8.92 23.87
N ALA A 36 4.26 7.84 23.09
CA ALA A 36 3.60 6.62 23.54
C ALA A 36 4.42 5.92 24.65
N ILE A 37 5.75 5.82 24.48
CA ILE A 37 6.66 5.27 25.49
C ILE A 37 6.56 6.05 26.80
N PHE A 38 6.63 7.38 26.76
CA PHE A 38 6.52 8.20 27.96
C PHE A 38 5.10 8.17 28.60
N ASN A 39 4.04 8.04 27.79
CA ASN A 39 2.70 7.82 28.33
C ASN A 39 2.62 6.48 29.08
N HIS A 40 3.26 5.43 28.56
CA HIS A 40 3.35 4.14 29.24
C HIS A 40 4.14 4.27 30.56
N ALA A 41 5.27 5.00 30.54
CA ALA A 41 6.06 5.25 31.75
C ALA A 41 5.27 6.05 32.81
N CYS A 42 4.48 7.04 32.41
CA CYS A 42 3.59 7.76 33.34
C CYS A 42 2.56 6.83 33.97
N ARG A 43 2.02 5.88 33.18
CA ARG A 43 0.95 4.99 33.64
C ARG A 43 1.45 3.88 34.56
N PHE A 44 2.62 3.31 34.28
CA PHE A 44 3.07 2.08 34.91
C PHE A 44 4.37 2.20 35.73
N TYR A 45 5.16 3.25 35.54
CA TYR A 45 6.48 3.40 36.16
C TYR A 45 6.64 4.68 36.97
N GLY A 46 5.53 5.32 37.33
CA GLY A 46 5.53 6.48 38.24
C GLY A 46 6.14 7.77 37.68
N LEU A 47 6.33 7.87 36.37
CA LEU A 47 6.75 9.13 35.76
C LEU A 47 5.63 10.17 35.91
N THR A 48 5.92 11.30 36.53
CA THR A 48 4.92 12.32 36.91
C THR A 48 4.28 13.03 35.72
N ALA A 49 5.05 13.21 34.62
CA ALA A 49 4.54 13.87 33.42
C ALA A 49 5.32 13.39 32.18
N ASN A 50 4.66 13.40 31.01
CA ASN A 50 5.29 13.02 29.76
C ASN A 50 6.17 14.16 29.22
N PRO A 51 7.52 14.04 29.24
CA PRO A 51 8.43 15.12 28.80
C PRO A 51 8.33 15.40 27.30
N SER A 52 7.90 14.43 26.50
CA SER A 52 7.67 14.60 25.05
C SER A 52 6.49 15.55 24.76
N LYS A 53 5.46 15.56 25.60
CA LYS A 53 4.35 16.53 25.50
C LYS A 53 4.80 17.94 25.85
N GLN A 54 5.67 18.08 26.86
CA GLN A 54 6.23 19.37 27.27
C GLN A 54 7.19 19.96 26.21
N ALA A 55 7.99 19.11 25.58
CA ALA A 55 8.90 19.51 24.51
C ALA A 55 8.19 19.98 23.22
N GLY A 56 6.92 19.67 23.08
CA GLY A 56 6.14 20.02 21.89
C GLY A 56 6.22 18.96 20.77
N LYS A 57 5.59 19.29 19.64
CA LYS A 57 5.44 18.36 18.51
C LYS A 57 6.57 18.57 17.51
N MET A 58 7.15 17.47 17.02
CA MET A 58 8.09 17.46 15.91
C MET A 58 7.41 16.91 14.64
N GLY A 59 7.73 17.49 13.49
CA GLY A 59 7.19 17.09 12.20
C GLY A 59 5.72 17.49 11.98
N LYS A 60 5.25 17.30 10.74
CA LYS A 60 3.88 17.64 10.32
C LYS A 60 3.04 16.36 10.16
N ALA A 61 1.76 16.44 10.52
CA ALA A 61 0.83 15.32 10.38
C ALA A 61 0.43 15.08 8.90
N LYS A 62 0.36 16.16 8.11
CA LYS A 62 -0.02 16.09 6.69
C LYS A 62 1.23 15.94 5.83
N GLY A 63 1.29 14.87 5.04
CA GLY A 63 2.31 14.63 4.03
C GLY A 63 2.15 15.54 2.81
N LYS A 64 2.96 15.29 1.78
CA LYS A 64 2.73 15.85 0.45
C LYS A 64 1.39 15.33 -0.07
N GLU A 65 0.76 16.11 -0.93
CA GLU A 65 -0.44 15.68 -1.64
C GLU A 65 -0.12 14.42 -2.45
N MET A 66 -1.02 13.41 -2.36
CA MET A 66 -0.85 12.19 -3.14
C MET A 66 -1.09 12.50 -4.60
N LEU A 67 -0.18 12.05 -5.45
CA LEU A 67 -0.37 12.08 -6.89
C LEU A 67 -1.40 11.00 -7.28
N PHE A 68 -2.13 11.25 -8.33
CA PHE A 68 -3.05 10.31 -8.95
C PHE A 68 -3.02 10.48 -10.48
N TRP A 69 -3.38 9.45 -11.20
CA TRP A 69 -3.57 9.53 -12.64
C TRP A 69 -5.00 9.96 -12.98
N THR A 70 -5.14 10.78 -14.02
CA THR A 70 -6.41 10.91 -14.71
C THR A 70 -6.72 9.61 -15.45
N LYS A 71 -7.96 9.47 -15.94
CA LYS A 71 -8.34 8.30 -16.75
C LYS A 71 -7.47 8.19 -18.01
N GLU A 72 -7.19 9.31 -18.66
CA GLU A 72 -6.36 9.38 -19.86
C GLU A 72 -4.92 8.94 -19.57
N GLU A 73 -4.31 9.42 -18.50
CA GLU A 73 -2.98 9.00 -18.07
C GLU A 73 -2.94 7.50 -17.75
N TYR A 74 -3.98 6.98 -17.10
CA TYR A 74 -4.07 5.55 -16.83
C TYR A 74 -4.20 4.73 -18.11
N LEU A 75 -5.03 5.13 -19.06
CA LEU A 75 -5.17 4.41 -20.33
C LEU A 75 -3.86 4.39 -21.13
N GLN A 76 -3.06 5.47 -21.12
CA GLN A 76 -1.72 5.49 -21.72
C GLN A 76 -0.78 4.49 -21.02
N PHE A 77 -0.82 4.43 -19.70
CA PHE A 77 -0.06 3.46 -18.91
C PHE A 77 -0.51 2.02 -19.20
N SER A 78 -1.81 1.76 -19.17
CA SER A 78 -2.40 0.44 -19.40
C SER A 78 -2.02 -0.12 -20.78
N GLU A 79 -2.04 0.72 -21.82
CA GLU A 79 -1.66 0.30 -23.18
C GLU A 79 -0.22 -0.23 -23.26
N VAL A 80 0.72 0.44 -22.58
CA VAL A 80 2.11 0.02 -22.51
C VAL A 80 2.28 -1.28 -21.71
N MET A 81 1.43 -1.51 -20.72
CA MET A 81 1.53 -2.69 -19.85
C MET A 81 1.07 -3.99 -20.51
N LYS A 82 0.42 -3.92 -21.68
CA LYS A 82 -0.03 -5.11 -22.45
C LYS A 82 1.11 -6.03 -22.89
N ASP A 83 2.34 -5.53 -22.92
CA ASP A 83 3.55 -6.33 -23.21
C ASP A 83 3.82 -7.40 -22.13
N LYS A 84 3.24 -7.23 -20.91
CA LYS A 84 3.34 -8.16 -19.78
C LYS A 84 1.95 -8.45 -19.20
N PRO A 85 1.25 -9.48 -19.70
CA PRO A 85 -0.14 -9.75 -19.31
C PRO A 85 -0.38 -9.79 -17.80
N VAL A 86 0.47 -10.46 -17.03
CA VAL A 86 0.32 -10.55 -15.57
C VAL A 86 0.32 -9.17 -14.91
N SER A 87 1.21 -8.27 -15.34
CA SER A 87 1.27 -6.90 -14.83
C SER A 87 0.08 -6.08 -15.31
N TYR A 88 -0.31 -6.22 -16.58
CA TYR A 88 -1.48 -5.55 -17.15
C TYR A 88 -2.74 -5.84 -16.32
N TYR A 89 -3.11 -7.11 -16.15
CA TYR A 89 -4.31 -7.49 -15.41
C TYR A 89 -4.25 -7.11 -13.93
N ALA A 90 -3.06 -7.14 -13.31
CA ALA A 90 -2.89 -6.66 -11.95
C ALA A 90 -3.21 -5.17 -11.80
N PHE A 91 -2.74 -4.34 -12.74
CA PHE A 91 -3.03 -2.90 -12.70
C PHE A 91 -4.47 -2.58 -13.11
N GLU A 92 -5.08 -3.33 -14.03
CA GLU A 92 -6.52 -3.21 -14.35
C GLU A 92 -7.37 -3.44 -13.10
N VAL A 93 -7.11 -4.54 -12.36
CA VAL A 93 -7.82 -4.80 -11.11
C VAL A 93 -7.57 -3.70 -10.08
N LEU A 94 -6.32 -3.26 -9.87
CA LEU A 94 -6.02 -2.20 -8.91
C LEU A 94 -6.71 -0.88 -9.23
N TYR A 95 -6.66 -0.45 -10.49
CA TYR A 95 -7.19 0.84 -10.89
C TYR A 95 -8.72 0.90 -10.82
N TRP A 96 -9.39 -0.10 -11.40
CA TRP A 96 -10.85 -0.08 -11.51
C TRP A 96 -11.57 -0.48 -10.22
N THR A 97 -10.90 -1.17 -9.30
CA THR A 97 -11.51 -1.61 -8.04
C THR A 97 -11.03 -0.82 -6.81
N GLY A 98 -9.88 -0.16 -6.90
CA GLY A 98 -9.27 0.57 -5.78
C GLY A 98 -8.87 -0.33 -4.60
N ILE A 99 -8.64 -1.61 -4.81
CA ILE A 99 -8.18 -2.51 -3.75
C ILE A 99 -6.72 -2.24 -3.40
N ARG A 100 -6.31 -2.67 -2.20
CA ARG A 100 -4.92 -2.53 -1.76
C ARG A 100 -4.03 -3.58 -2.40
N GLU A 101 -2.72 -3.27 -2.57
CA GLU A 101 -1.73 -4.24 -3.09
C GLU A 101 -1.76 -5.59 -2.36
N GLY A 102 -1.87 -5.57 -1.03
CA GLY A 102 -1.94 -6.81 -0.24
C GLY A 102 -3.21 -7.61 -0.49
N GLU A 103 -4.33 -6.94 -0.78
CA GLU A 103 -5.59 -7.58 -1.18
C GLU A 103 -5.45 -8.18 -2.57
N LEU A 104 -4.90 -7.45 -3.56
CA LEU A 104 -4.61 -7.95 -4.90
C LEU A 104 -3.78 -9.25 -4.85
N LEU A 105 -2.66 -9.24 -4.11
CA LEU A 105 -1.74 -10.37 -4.02
C LEU A 105 -2.34 -11.59 -3.30
N ALA A 106 -3.46 -11.43 -2.61
CA ALA A 106 -4.19 -12.51 -1.97
C ALA A 106 -5.34 -13.06 -2.82
N LEU A 107 -5.67 -12.40 -3.95
CA LEU A 107 -6.82 -12.81 -4.78
C LEU A 107 -6.63 -14.20 -5.38
N GLU A 108 -7.69 -14.97 -5.28
CA GLU A 108 -7.87 -16.26 -5.93
C GLU A 108 -8.94 -16.18 -7.02
N ARG A 109 -8.97 -17.15 -7.92
CA ARG A 109 -9.99 -17.22 -8.98
C ARG A 109 -11.42 -17.21 -8.39
N GLY A 110 -11.65 -17.91 -7.29
CA GLY A 110 -12.95 -18.02 -6.63
C GLY A 110 -13.45 -16.71 -5.98
N ASP A 111 -12.58 -15.68 -5.83
CA ASP A 111 -13.01 -14.38 -5.34
C ASP A 111 -13.81 -13.58 -6.39
N PHE A 112 -13.71 -13.98 -7.67
CA PHE A 112 -14.42 -13.37 -8.81
C PHE A 112 -15.68 -14.16 -9.15
N ASN A 113 -16.84 -13.60 -8.85
CA ASN A 113 -18.13 -14.07 -9.35
C ASN A 113 -18.46 -13.28 -10.63
N ILE A 114 -18.03 -13.81 -11.77
CA ILE A 114 -18.19 -13.15 -13.07
C ILE A 114 -19.65 -13.02 -13.48
N PRO A 115 -20.52 -14.06 -13.33
CA PRO A 115 -21.94 -13.94 -13.67
C PRO A 115 -22.64 -12.78 -12.93
N ASP A 116 -22.36 -12.59 -11.65
CA ASP A 116 -22.92 -11.54 -10.82
C ASP A 116 -22.10 -10.25 -10.87
N ARG A 117 -20.97 -10.22 -11.58
CA ARG A 117 -20.03 -9.11 -11.68
C ARG A 117 -19.57 -8.61 -10.31
N LYS A 118 -19.15 -9.54 -9.44
CA LYS A 118 -18.72 -9.23 -8.06
C LYS A 118 -17.32 -9.73 -7.77
N LEU A 119 -16.57 -8.93 -7.04
CA LEU A 119 -15.27 -9.28 -6.47
C LEU A 119 -15.37 -9.25 -4.95
N THR A 120 -15.06 -10.36 -4.29
CA THR A 120 -15.05 -10.47 -2.83
C THR A 120 -13.66 -10.19 -2.29
N ILE A 121 -13.56 -9.24 -1.38
CA ILE A 121 -12.31 -8.89 -0.68
C ILE A 121 -12.45 -9.28 0.79
N ASN A 122 -11.78 -10.36 1.19
CA ASN A 122 -11.84 -10.92 2.54
C ASN A 122 -10.49 -11.39 3.07
N LYS A 123 -9.40 -11.15 2.34
CA LYS A 123 -8.04 -11.59 2.67
C LYS A 123 -6.99 -10.58 2.20
N SER A 124 -5.82 -10.65 2.81
CA SER A 124 -4.67 -9.81 2.45
C SER A 124 -3.37 -10.59 2.60
N TYR A 125 -2.49 -10.44 1.63
CA TYR A 125 -1.16 -11.04 1.60
C TYR A 125 -0.14 -10.16 2.30
N GLN A 126 0.75 -10.80 3.07
CA GLN A 126 1.92 -10.20 3.70
C GLN A 126 3.12 -11.13 3.56
N HIS A 127 4.29 -10.56 3.29
CA HIS A 127 5.56 -11.29 3.34
C HIS A 127 6.33 -10.81 4.58
N LEU A 128 6.55 -11.70 5.54
CA LEU A 128 7.21 -11.38 6.81
C LEU A 128 8.29 -12.43 7.10
N GLN A 129 9.50 -11.99 7.39
CA GLN A 129 10.63 -12.86 7.75
C GLN A 129 10.87 -14.02 6.77
N GLY A 130 10.76 -13.72 5.46
CA GLY A 130 10.97 -14.71 4.40
C GLY A 130 9.82 -15.70 4.19
N LYS A 131 8.65 -15.49 4.82
CA LYS A 131 7.46 -16.34 4.69
C LYS A 131 6.25 -15.55 4.21
N ASP A 132 5.43 -16.22 3.43
CA ASP A 132 4.16 -15.70 2.92
C ASP A 132 3.03 -16.00 3.90
N TYR A 133 2.23 -14.98 4.18
CA TYR A 133 1.04 -15.08 5.02
C TYR A 133 -0.16 -14.49 4.29
N ILE A 134 -1.23 -15.27 4.23
CA ILE A 134 -2.56 -14.78 3.86
C ILE A 134 -3.37 -14.69 5.15
N THR A 135 -3.81 -13.49 5.47
CA THR A 135 -4.54 -13.21 6.71
C THR A 135 -5.91 -12.61 6.40
N SER A 136 -6.87 -12.83 7.28
CA SER A 136 -8.11 -12.06 7.26
C SER A 136 -7.82 -10.57 7.50
N PRO A 137 -8.66 -9.67 7.02
CA PRO A 137 -8.50 -8.24 7.26
C PRO A 137 -8.55 -7.91 8.77
N LYS A 138 -7.84 -6.84 9.16
CA LYS A 138 -7.74 -6.40 10.58
C LYS A 138 -9.08 -6.05 11.22
N THR A 139 -10.10 -5.75 10.42
CA THR A 139 -11.46 -5.40 10.88
C THR A 139 -12.49 -6.02 9.98
N GLU A 140 -13.65 -6.41 10.54
CA GLU A 140 -14.79 -6.93 9.77
C GLU A 140 -15.26 -5.96 8.67
N LYS A 141 -15.16 -4.65 8.91
CA LYS A 141 -15.47 -3.60 7.92
C LYS A 141 -14.56 -3.61 6.67
N SER A 142 -13.45 -4.32 6.74
CA SER A 142 -12.55 -4.48 5.57
C SER A 142 -13.00 -5.57 4.63
N ASN A 143 -13.89 -6.47 5.08
CA ASN A 143 -14.57 -7.42 4.20
C ASN A 143 -15.59 -6.65 3.38
N ARG A 144 -15.49 -6.75 2.08
CA ARG A 144 -16.39 -6.05 1.16
C ARG A 144 -16.54 -6.79 -0.14
N VAL A 145 -17.64 -6.53 -0.81
CA VAL A 145 -17.89 -6.96 -2.18
C VAL A 145 -17.88 -5.71 -3.05
N ILE A 146 -17.16 -5.79 -4.16
CA ILE A 146 -17.03 -4.72 -5.15
C ILE A 146 -17.77 -5.16 -6.41
N GLU A 147 -18.60 -4.29 -6.96
CA GLU A 147 -19.21 -4.50 -8.26
C GLU A 147 -18.20 -4.21 -9.36
N LEU A 148 -18.05 -5.15 -10.30
CA LEU A 148 -17.09 -5.06 -11.39
C LEU A 148 -17.76 -4.49 -12.65
N PRO A 149 -17.07 -3.58 -13.36
CA PRO A 149 -17.46 -3.21 -14.72
C PRO A 149 -17.46 -4.44 -15.64
N GLU A 150 -18.37 -4.50 -16.58
CA GLU A 150 -18.52 -5.64 -17.50
C GLU A 150 -17.24 -5.92 -18.32
N PHE A 151 -16.56 -4.84 -18.77
CA PHE A 151 -15.32 -5.00 -19.52
C PHE A 151 -14.22 -5.66 -18.68
N LEU A 152 -14.11 -5.32 -17.37
CA LEU A 152 -13.13 -5.91 -16.47
C LEU A 152 -13.44 -7.39 -16.21
N CYS A 153 -14.72 -7.76 -16.17
CA CYS A 153 -15.10 -9.18 -16.08
C CYS A 153 -14.58 -9.97 -17.29
N ARG A 154 -14.77 -9.46 -18.52
CA ARG A 154 -14.27 -10.08 -19.75
C ARG A 154 -12.75 -10.18 -19.75
N GLU A 155 -12.04 -9.13 -19.40
CA GLU A 155 -10.59 -9.15 -19.29
C GLU A 155 -10.10 -10.19 -18.26
N MET A 156 -10.79 -10.32 -17.13
CA MET A 156 -10.42 -11.33 -16.14
C MET A 156 -10.70 -12.75 -16.62
N GLU A 157 -11.76 -12.99 -17.41
CA GLU A 157 -11.99 -14.30 -18.07
C GLU A 157 -10.85 -14.65 -19.02
N ASP A 158 -10.39 -13.67 -19.83
CA ASP A 158 -9.24 -13.86 -20.72
C ASP A 158 -7.99 -14.21 -19.90
N TYR A 159 -7.75 -13.50 -18.79
CA TYR A 159 -6.62 -13.78 -17.91
C TYR A 159 -6.67 -15.17 -17.30
N PHE A 160 -7.85 -15.61 -16.83
CA PHE A 160 -8.02 -16.96 -16.29
C PHE A 160 -7.73 -18.03 -17.34
N GLY A 161 -8.11 -17.78 -18.60
CA GLY A 161 -7.79 -18.67 -19.74
C GLY A 161 -6.29 -18.79 -20.03
N MET A 162 -5.48 -17.78 -19.66
CA MET A 162 -4.02 -17.81 -19.81
C MET A 162 -3.32 -18.61 -18.70
N LEU A 163 -3.99 -18.83 -17.56
CA LEU A 163 -3.39 -19.52 -16.42
C LEU A 163 -3.50 -21.05 -16.58
N TYR A 164 -2.41 -21.73 -16.25
CA TYR A 164 -2.40 -23.20 -16.29
C TYR A 164 -3.23 -23.78 -15.13
N LYS A 165 -4.22 -24.63 -15.45
CA LYS A 165 -5.10 -25.30 -14.47
C LYS A 165 -5.70 -24.35 -13.43
N CYS A 166 -6.23 -23.21 -13.88
CA CYS A 166 -6.85 -22.22 -13.02
C CYS A 166 -8.15 -22.76 -12.40
N ASP A 167 -8.11 -23.12 -11.14
CA ASP A 167 -9.25 -23.51 -10.30
C ASP A 167 -9.63 -22.39 -9.33
N GLU A 168 -10.69 -22.59 -8.53
CA GLU A 168 -11.20 -21.60 -7.59
C GLU A 168 -10.18 -21.15 -6.54
N HIS A 169 -9.21 -22.00 -6.17
CA HIS A 169 -8.17 -21.73 -5.18
C HIS A 169 -6.86 -21.23 -5.80
N THR A 170 -6.81 -21.11 -7.12
CA THR A 170 -5.63 -20.61 -7.80
C THR A 170 -5.40 -19.15 -7.49
N ARG A 171 -4.28 -18.84 -6.84
CA ARG A 171 -3.87 -17.46 -6.58
C ARG A 171 -3.43 -16.78 -7.87
N LEU A 172 -4.07 -15.66 -8.21
CA LEU A 172 -3.93 -15.01 -9.51
C LEU A 172 -2.61 -14.25 -9.68
N PHE A 173 -2.13 -13.62 -8.60
CA PHE A 173 -0.96 -12.74 -8.63
C PHE A 173 0.06 -13.20 -7.59
N THR A 174 1.09 -13.94 -8.04
CA THR A 174 2.07 -14.62 -7.16
C THR A 174 3.41 -13.90 -7.07
N PHE A 175 3.51 -12.69 -7.54
CA PHE A 175 4.71 -11.85 -7.46
C PHE A 175 4.76 -11.02 -6.17
N SER A 176 5.90 -10.34 -5.93
CA SER A 176 6.10 -9.50 -4.76
C SER A 176 5.56 -8.07 -4.96
N LYS A 177 5.35 -7.34 -3.86
CA LYS A 177 5.03 -5.89 -3.92
C LYS A 177 6.11 -5.09 -4.65
N SER A 178 7.37 -5.43 -4.43
CA SER A 178 8.49 -4.78 -5.12
C SER A 178 8.41 -4.94 -6.64
N TYR A 179 7.92 -6.09 -7.13
CA TYR A 179 7.68 -6.30 -8.54
C TYR A 179 6.64 -5.30 -9.09
N LEU A 180 5.51 -5.11 -8.40
CA LEU A 180 4.50 -4.12 -8.80
C LEU A 180 5.08 -2.70 -8.87
N HIS A 181 5.87 -2.31 -7.88
CA HIS A 181 6.50 -0.98 -7.86
C HIS A 181 7.46 -0.82 -9.05
N HIS A 182 8.29 -1.82 -9.36
CA HIS A 182 9.19 -1.78 -10.51
C HIS A 182 8.42 -1.72 -11.85
N GLU A 183 7.34 -2.49 -11.98
CA GLU A 183 6.49 -2.46 -13.17
C GLU A 183 5.75 -1.12 -13.31
N MET A 184 5.30 -0.52 -12.20
CA MET A 184 4.74 0.83 -12.21
C MET A 184 5.77 1.87 -12.70
N ASP A 185 7.00 1.81 -12.20
CA ASP A 185 8.07 2.71 -12.61
C ASP A 185 8.41 2.53 -14.10
N ARG A 186 8.51 1.27 -14.56
CA ARG A 186 8.75 0.93 -15.97
C ARG A 186 7.63 1.44 -16.87
N GLY A 187 6.39 1.12 -16.52
CA GLY A 187 5.22 1.49 -17.31
C GLY A 187 4.98 2.99 -17.36
N ALA A 188 5.11 3.69 -16.22
CA ALA A 188 4.97 5.14 -16.17
C ALA A 188 6.02 5.85 -17.03
N LYS A 189 7.28 5.39 -16.98
CA LYS A 189 8.37 5.92 -17.83
C LYS A 189 8.10 5.66 -19.32
N ALA A 190 7.66 4.46 -19.69
CA ALA A 190 7.40 4.10 -21.08
C ALA A 190 6.16 4.82 -21.64
N ALA A 191 5.14 5.04 -20.83
CA ALA A 191 3.92 5.78 -21.19
C ALA A 191 4.10 7.31 -21.17
N GLY A 192 5.22 7.82 -20.60
CA GLY A 192 5.44 9.26 -20.45
C GLY A 192 4.51 9.92 -19.42
N VAL A 193 3.94 9.15 -18.48
CA VAL A 193 3.08 9.66 -17.41
C VAL A 193 3.85 9.82 -16.10
N LYS A 194 3.34 10.68 -15.19
CA LYS A 194 3.95 10.85 -13.89
C LYS A 194 3.90 9.56 -13.06
N ARG A 195 4.91 9.33 -12.23
CA ARG A 195 4.89 8.27 -11.22
C ARG A 195 3.96 8.68 -10.06
N ILE A 196 3.05 7.81 -9.62
CA ILE A 196 2.12 8.00 -8.50
C ILE A 196 2.47 7.09 -7.32
#